data_874413b19108a52349db40f86cb066f5
#
_entry.id   874413b19108a52349db40f86cb066f5
#
_cell.length_a   1.000
_cell.length_b   1.000
_cell.length_c   1.000
_cell.angle_alpha   90.00
_cell.angle_beta   90.00
_cell.angle_gamma   90.00
#
_symmetry.space_group_name_H-M   'P 1'
#
loop_
_entity.id
_entity.type
_entity.pdbx_description
1 polymer ?
#
loop_
_entity_poly.entity_id
_entity_poly.type
_entity_poly.pdbx_seq_one_letter_code
_entity_poly.pdbx_strand_id
1 'polypeptide(L)'
;MQRGWPPKPGDQVVRRPRPEEIRPTTLSVPLRASRPHLLNSPLTLLLGLAFLIAIGTVLLLFPFANTTGEWTPFMVSLFTATSAATVTGLIVVDTPVYWSTTGQAIIWVLILVGGLGWMTMAGFIYILLGQRITLTQRMAFRESLGTTRIGGIPRTIRNLMVTALLLQLVGGVLLAIKFQNTFDWGWPRAIWHGLFHAVSGFNNAGFTTIPNSDSLSVFQQDLFTLGVMAVLIMLGGLSFAVMAELARVKRFSRFSLDTKIIVVASVVLWVLGAVIVFTLEYDNSSTLGPMSFGQKIVHSVFESITARAAGFSTIGTGLLGPATLFFIIGLMFIGTASASAGGGIRLNTLGVVVATIFSSIRGNDHVNAYGREIPSSQVHRAITVVALGILFVFVVAFVLTGTEHGQARFISLLFETVSAVGTVGLSTGITADLSTVGRLLIIVTMVVGRIGPLALGLALVHHEGRTPHYRYPHERVRIG
;
A
#
# COMPACT_ATOMS: atom_id res chain seq x y z
N MET A 1 24.08 7.06 -71.82
CA MET A 1 25.52 7.42 -71.78
C MET A 1 25.71 8.55 -70.78
N GLN A 2 26.08 8.24 -69.57
CA GLN A 2 26.44 9.25 -68.57
C GLN A 2 27.92 9.53 -68.69
N ARG A 3 28.31 10.70 -69.13
CA ARG A 3 29.68 11.21 -69.18
C ARG A 3 30.14 11.42 -67.71
N GLY A 4 30.89 10.45 -67.19
CA GLY A 4 31.60 10.65 -65.92
C GLY A 4 32.71 11.67 -66.11
N TRP A 5 32.85 12.63 -65.23
CA TRP A 5 33.98 13.55 -65.15
C TRP A 5 35.25 12.77 -64.83
N PRO A 6 36.35 13.00 -65.52
CA PRO A 6 37.63 12.40 -65.16
C PRO A 6 38.10 12.93 -63.79
N PRO A 7 38.60 12.04 -62.90
CA PRO A 7 39.10 12.45 -61.61
C PRO A 7 40.33 13.39 -61.73
N LYS A 8 40.39 14.44 -60.94
CA LYS A 8 41.55 15.34 -60.85
C LYS A 8 42.63 14.71 -59.97
N PRO A 9 43.92 15.07 -60.15
CA PRO A 9 44.98 14.63 -59.25
C PRO A 9 44.69 15.04 -57.81
N GLY A 10 44.55 14.06 -56.92
CA GLY A 10 44.20 14.22 -55.53
C GLY A 10 42.78 13.76 -55.13
N ASP A 11 41.92 13.44 -56.09
CA ASP A 11 40.58 12.89 -55.82
C ASP A 11 40.68 11.43 -55.35
N GLN A 12 40.16 11.14 -54.18
CA GLN A 12 39.95 9.76 -53.75
C GLN A 12 38.66 9.23 -54.37
N VAL A 13 38.76 8.36 -55.32
CA VAL A 13 37.63 7.68 -55.94
C VAL A 13 37.06 6.63 -54.97
N VAL A 14 36.06 7.00 -54.19
CA VAL A 14 35.33 6.04 -53.38
C VAL A 14 34.25 5.40 -54.24
N ARG A 15 34.46 4.15 -54.65
CA ARG A 15 33.44 3.35 -55.36
C ARG A 15 32.28 3.09 -54.40
N ARG A 16 31.14 3.74 -54.64
CA ARG A 16 29.89 3.35 -53.96
C ARG A 16 29.41 2.01 -54.56
N PRO A 17 29.25 0.96 -53.77
CA PRO A 17 28.70 -0.29 -54.25
C PRO A 17 27.29 -0.06 -54.82
N ARG A 18 26.96 -0.66 -55.95
CA ARG A 18 25.62 -0.59 -56.53
C ARG A 18 24.62 -1.25 -55.56
N PRO A 19 23.34 -0.78 -55.48
CA PRO A 19 22.33 -1.43 -54.63
C PRO A 19 22.19 -2.94 -54.81
N GLU A 20 22.49 -3.45 -56.01
CA GLU A 20 22.50 -4.88 -56.36
C GLU A 20 23.70 -5.64 -55.79
N GLU A 21 24.80 -4.95 -55.46
CA GLU A 21 26.00 -5.52 -54.84
C GLU A 21 25.89 -5.59 -53.31
N ILE A 22 24.94 -4.89 -52.71
CA ILE A 22 24.64 -4.92 -51.27
C ILE A 22 23.72 -6.12 -51.01
N ARG A 23 24.30 -7.31 -50.91
CA ARG A 23 23.54 -8.43 -50.34
C ARG A 23 23.33 -8.15 -48.87
N PRO A 24 22.06 -8.07 -48.39
CA PRO A 24 21.84 -7.93 -46.96
C PRO A 24 22.43 -9.15 -46.26
N THR A 25 23.51 -8.97 -45.55
CA THR A 25 24.04 -10.00 -44.66
C THR A 25 23.03 -10.14 -43.54
N THR A 26 22.09 -11.05 -43.66
CA THR A 26 21.21 -11.44 -42.58
C THR A 26 22.08 -12.13 -41.54
N LEU A 27 22.61 -11.35 -40.61
CA LEU A 27 23.12 -11.90 -39.36
C LEU A 27 21.90 -12.42 -38.59
N SER A 28 21.65 -13.74 -38.70
CA SER A 28 20.77 -14.41 -37.79
C SER A 28 21.44 -14.34 -36.40
N VAL A 29 21.22 -13.25 -35.70
CA VAL A 29 21.48 -13.20 -34.25
C VAL A 29 20.57 -14.26 -33.67
N PRO A 30 21.11 -15.40 -33.13
CA PRO A 30 20.23 -16.32 -32.42
C PRO A 30 19.55 -15.51 -31.34
N LEU A 31 18.23 -15.31 -31.48
CA LEU A 31 17.40 -14.83 -30.42
C LEU A 31 17.62 -15.84 -29.29
N ARG A 32 18.57 -15.55 -28.42
CA ARG A 32 18.72 -16.26 -27.16
C ARG A 32 17.36 -16.10 -26.53
N ALA A 33 16.55 -17.16 -26.62
CA ALA A 33 15.28 -17.20 -25.93
C ALA A 33 15.59 -16.78 -24.48
N SER A 34 15.31 -15.55 -24.16
CA SER A 34 15.45 -15.06 -22.80
C SER A 34 14.51 -15.97 -22.02
N ARG A 35 15.06 -16.94 -21.31
CA ARG A 35 14.28 -17.69 -20.32
C ARG A 35 13.53 -16.63 -19.55
N PRO A 36 12.20 -16.72 -19.44
CA PRO A 36 11.45 -15.76 -18.66
C PRO A 36 12.11 -15.76 -17.29
N HIS A 37 12.86 -14.70 -16.98
CA HIS A 37 13.45 -14.55 -15.67
C HIS A 37 12.25 -14.34 -14.74
N LEU A 38 11.91 -15.39 -13.99
CA LEU A 38 10.89 -15.36 -12.95
C LEU A 38 10.97 -14.08 -12.08
N LEU A 39 12.18 -13.50 -11.98
CA LEU A 39 12.48 -12.28 -11.23
C LEU A 39 11.92 -10.96 -11.81
N ASN A 40 11.40 -10.94 -13.04
CA ASN A 40 10.86 -9.73 -13.69
C ASN A 40 9.33 -9.73 -13.80
N SER A 41 8.66 -10.69 -13.19
CA SER A 41 7.19 -10.84 -13.25
C SER A 41 6.54 -10.31 -11.99
N PRO A 42 5.34 -9.71 -12.06
CA PRO A 42 4.47 -9.47 -10.90
C PRO A 42 4.29 -10.72 -10.03
N LEU A 43 4.43 -11.90 -10.63
CA LEU A 43 4.44 -13.20 -9.94
C LEU A 43 5.52 -13.30 -8.85
N THR A 44 6.68 -12.66 -9.05
CA THR A 44 7.75 -12.67 -8.03
C THR A 44 7.35 -11.92 -6.77
N LEU A 45 6.58 -10.82 -6.91
CA LEU A 45 6.03 -10.08 -5.77
C LEU A 45 5.04 -10.95 -4.99
N LEU A 46 4.17 -11.66 -5.72
CA LEU A 46 3.19 -12.57 -5.13
C LEU A 46 3.88 -13.73 -4.39
N LEU A 47 4.84 -14.40 -5.04
CA LEU A 47 5.56 -15.53 -4.45
C LEU A 47 6.37 -15.13 -3.21
N GLY A 48 7.00 -13.96 -3.23
CA GLY A 48 7.74 -13.45 -2.07
C GLY A 48 6.84 -13.12 -0.89
N LEU A 49 5.67 -12.52 -1.14
CA LEU A 49 4.68 -12.28 -0.10
C LEU A 49 4.10 -13.58 0.44
N ALA A 50 3.76 -14.54 -0.45
CA ALA A 50 3.27 -15.87 -0.05
C ALA A 50 4.31 -16.63 0.79
N PHE A 51 5.60 -16.54 0.43
CA PHE A 51 6.69 -17.12 1.21
C PHE A 51 6.82 -16.49 2.59
N LEU A 52 6.71 -15.15 2.68
CA LEU A 52 6.73 -14.43 3.97
C LEU A 52 5.55 -14.86 4.87
N ILE A 53 4.35 -14.96 4.29
CA ILE A 53 3.15 -15.44 4.99
C ILE A 53 3.34 -16.89 5.47
N ALA A 54 3.87 -17.77 4.61
CA ALA A 54 4.10 -19.18 4.96
C ALA A 54 5.07 -19.31 6.14
N ILE A 55 6.21 -18.60 6.10
CA ILE A 55 7.18 -18.60 7.22
C ILE A 55 6.51 -18.06 8.49
N GLY A 56 5.82 -16.92 8.41
CA GLY A 56 5.10 -16.33 9.55
C GLY A 56 4.07 -17.29 10.13
N THR A 57 3.29 -17.95 9.29
CA THR A 57 2.30 -18.97 9.72
C THR A 57 2.97 -20.10 10.47
N VAL A 58 4.05 -20.67 9.91
CA VAL A 58 4.77 -21.78 10.57
C VAL A 58 5.33 -21.34 11.91
N LEU A 59 5.94 -20.17 12.00
CA LEU A 59 6.51 -19.67 13.27
C LEU A 59 5.43 -19.38 14.33
N LEU A 60 4.25 -18.89 13.92
CA LEU A 60 3.13 -18.61 14.83
C LEU A 60 2.34 -19.87 15.23
N LEU A 61 2.52 -21.01 14.55
CA LEU A 61 1.91 -22.29 14.93
C LEU A 61 2.53 -22.87 16.22
N PHE A 62 3.81 -22.59 16.47
CA PHE A 62 4.54 -23.22 17.58
C PHE A 62 4.08 -22.73 18.96
N PRO A 63 4.11 -23.60 19.98
CA PRO A 63 3.69 -23.30 21.36
C PRO A 63 4.38 -22.09 22.00
N PHE A 64 5.60 -21.78 21.60
CA PHE A 64 6.34 -20.63 22.14
C PHE A 64 5.77 -19.27 21.68
N ALA A 65 4.96 -19.27 20.62
CA ALA A 65 4.41 -18.03 20.05
C ALA A 65 3.16 -17.53 20.80
N ASN A 66 2.44 -18.38 21.50
CA ASN A 66 1.26 -18.00 22.26
C ASN A 66 1.49 -18.04 23.78
N THR A 67 0.55 -17.52 24.54
CA THR A 67 0.62 -17.45 26.00
C THR A 67 0.20 -18.75 26.68
N THR A 68 -0.59 -19.60 26.00
CA THR A 68 -1.09 -20.87 26.55
C THR A 68 -0.05 -21.98 26.48
N GLY A 69 0.99 -21.85 25.64
CA GLY A 69 2.01 -22.89 25.44
C GLY A 69 1.51 -24.11 24.65
N GLU A 70 0.36 -24.01 24.00
CA GLU A 70 -0.24 -25.05 23.16
C GLU A 70 -0.01 -24.74 21.66
N TRP A 71 -0.26 -25.73 20.79
CA TRP A 71 -0.23 -25.49 19.36
C TRP A 71 -1.34 -24.53 18.93
N THR A 72 -0.98 -23.44 18.27
CA THR A 72 -1.96 -22.47 17.76
C THR A 72 -2.78 -23.09 16.61
N PRO A 73 -4.08 -22.90 16.56
CA PRO A 73 -4.89 -23.34 15.41
C PRO A 73 -4.37 -22.75 14.10
N PHE A 74 -4.27 -23.60 13.06
CA PHE A 74 -3.71 -23.20 11.75
C PHE A 74 -4.37 -21.94 11.18
N MET A 75 -5.71 -21.82 11.26
CA MET A 75 -6.44 -20.67 10.75
C MET A 75 -6.08 -19.37 11.46
N VAL A 76 -5.85 -19.40 12.78
CA VAL A 76 -5.45 -18.24 13.58
C VAL A 76 -4.04 -17.80 13.19
N SER A 77 -3.10 -18.74 13.08
CA SER A 77 -1.72 -18.46 12.66
C SER A 77 -1.66 -17.91 11.23
N LEU A 78 -2.40 -18.53 10.29
CA LEU A 78 -2.44 -18.08 8.88
C LEU A 78 -3.06 -16.68 8.74
N PHE A 79 -4.17 -16.44 9.45
CA PHE A 79 -4.83 -15.13 9.41
C PHE A 79 -3.93 -14.04 9.97
N THR A 80 -3.36 -14.26 11.16
CA THR A 80 -2.48 -13.28 11.81
C THR A 80 -1.21 -13.04 11.00
N ALA A 81 -0.57 -14.10 10.48
CA ALA A 81 0.61 -13.97 9.62
C ALA A 81 0.30 -13.20 8.34
N THR A 82 -0.86 -13.46 7.71
CA THR A 82 -1.30 -12.74 6.52
C THR A 82 -1.56 -11.28 6.85
N SER A 83 -2.33 -11.00 7.90
CA SER A 83 -2.64 -9.64 8.34
C SER A 83 -1.38 -8.83 8.66
N ALA A 84 -0.41 -9.43 9.35
CA ALA A 84 0.87 -8.78 9.66
C ALA A 84 1.75 -8.57 8.42
N ALA A 85 1.90 -9.57 7.56
CA ALA A 85 2.72 -9.48 6.34
C ALA A 85 2.13 -8.54 5.28
N THR A 86 0.80 -8.47 5.17
CA THR A 86 0.11 -7.51 4.29
C THR A 86 -0.07 -6.15 4.94
N VAL A 87 0.29 -6.02 6.24
CA VAL A 87 0.15 -4.79 7.02
C VAL A 87 -1.30 -4.32 7.04
N THR A 88 -2.21 -5.24 7.30
CA THR A 88 -3.65 -4.96 7.29
C THR A 88 -4.15 -4.59 8.69
N GLY A 89 -3.82 -5.39 9.73
CA GLY A 89 -4.24 -5.11 11.10
C GLY A 89 -5.55 -5.75 11.53
N LEU A 90 -6.25 -6.48 10.68
CA LEU A 90 -7.41 -7.28 11.10
C LEU A 90 -6.93 -8.43 11.98
N ILE A 91 -7.64 -8.69 13.08
CA ILE A 91 -7.29 -9.70 14.08
C ILE A 91 -8.46 -10.66 14.32
N VAL A 92 -8.15 -11.93 14.53
CA VAL A 92 -9.13 -12.96 14.96
C VAL A 92 -8.94 -13.35 16.42
N VAL A 93 -7.82 -12.95 17.02
CA VAL A 93 -7.51 -13.10 18.45
C VAL A 93 -6.87 -11.81 18.95
N ASP A 94 -7.10 -11.49 20.21
CA ASP A 94 -6.53 -10.29 20.82
C ASP A 94 -5.01 -10.41 20.93
N THR A 95 -4.28 -9.52 20.25
CA THR A 95 -2.83 -9.61 20.11
C THR A 95 -2.09 -9.53 21.44
N PRO A 96 -2.37 -8.60 22.35
CA PRO A 96 -1.66 -8.51 23.63
C PRO A 96 -1.94 -9.66 24.60
N VAL A 97 -3.08 -10.33 24.48
CA VAL A 97 -3.51 -11.40 25.38
C VAL A 97 -3.10 -12.77 24.86
N TYR A 98 -3.32 -13.01 23.58
CA TYR A 98 -3.11 -14.34 22.98
C TYR A 98 -1.63 -14.62 22.66
N TRP A 99 -0.91 -13.64 22.10
CA TRP A 99 0.46 -13.86 21.64
C TRP A 99 1.47 -13.55 22.74
N SER A 100 2.39 -14.49 22.98
CA SER A 100 3.56 -14.28 23.83
C SER A 100 4.45 -13.16 23.30
N THR A 101 5.41 -12.68 24.09
CA THR A 101 6.40 -11.69 23.62
C THR A 101 7.14 -12.18 22.37
N THR A 102 7.41 -13.50 22.26
CA THR A 102 8.02 -14.10 21.06
C THR A 102 7.06 -14.05 19.87
N GLY A 103 5.78 -14.38 20.07
CA GLY A 103 4.77 -14.27 19.03
C GLY A 103 4.59 -12.82 18.55
N GLN A 104 4.53 -11.87 19.48
CA GLN A 104 4.51 -10.44 19.16
C GLN A 104 5.77 -10.00 18.40
N ALA A 105 6.95 -10.54 18.70
CA ALA A 105 8.18 -10.26 17.97
C ALA A 105 8.13 -10.80 16.53
N ILE A 106 7.55 -11.98 16.31
CA ILE A 106 7.32 -12.52 14.97
C ILE A 106 6.37 -11.60 14.19
N ILE A 107 5.25 -11.19 14.78
CA ILE A 107 4.30 -10.25 14.18
C ILE A 107 5.00 -8.92 13.83
N TRP A 108 5.81 -8.38 14.74
CA TRP A 108 6.58 -7.16 14.53
C TRP A 108 7.54 -7.25 13.33
N VAL A 109 8.26 -8.39 13.20
CA VAL A 109 9.14 -8.63 12.04
C VAL A 109 8.33 -8.73 10.74
N LEU A 110 7.19 -9.44 10.76
CA LEU A 110 6.31 -9.55 9.59
C LEU A 110 5.79 -8.18 9.15
N ILE A 111 5.39 -7.31 10.09
CA ILE A 111 4.97 -5.94 9.83
C ILE A 111 6.13 -5.13 9.22
N LEU A 112 7.33 -5.22 9.78
CA LEU A 112 8.50 -4.48 9.31
C LEU A 112 8.85 -4.87 7.87
N VAL A 113 8.93 -6.18 7.59
CA VAL A 113 9.27 -6.71 6.25
C VAL A 113 8.15 -6.44 5.24
N GLY A 114 6.90 -6.66 5.63
CA GLY A 114 5.72 -6.45 4.80
C GLY A 114 5.48 -4.97 4.49
N GLY A 115 5.64 -4.08 5.47
CA GLY A 115 5.40 -2.63 5.35
C GLY A 115 6.42 -1.94 4.45
N LEU A 116 7.71 -2.21 4.66
CA LEU A 116 8.78 -1.67 3.82
C LEU A 116 8.88 -2.34 2.45
N GLY A 117 8.11 -3.42 2.25
CA GLY A 117 8.14 -4.25 1.06
C GLY A 117 9.27 -5.27 1.09
N TRP A 118 8.94 -6.54 0.99
CA TRP A 118 9.90 -7.64 1.08
C TRP A 118 11.07 -7.50 0.06
N MET A 119 10.78 -6.97 -1.12
CA MET A 119 11.78 -6.72 -2.15
C MET A 119 12.79 -5.65 -1.71
N THR A 120 12.31 -4.53 -1.17
CA THR A 120 13.15 -3.44 -0.66
C THR A 120 14.01 -3.93 0.51
N MET A 121 13.44 -4.74 1.40
CA MET A 121 14.17 -5.37 2.51
C MET A 121 15.25 -6.33 2.00
N ALA A 122 14.93 -7.21 1.04
CA ALA A 122 15.91 -8.08 0.42
C ALA A 122 17.06 -7.30 -0.24
N GLY A 123 16.73 -6.22 -0.98
CA GLY A 123 17.73 -5.33 -1.57
C GLY A 123 18.61 -4.65 -0.53
N PHE A 124 18.05 -4.26 0.60
CA PHE A 124 18.81 -3.67 1.69
C PHE A 124 19.77 -4.69 2.33
N ILE A 125 19.31 -5.92 2.58
CA ILE A 125 20.16 -7.01 3.07
C ILE A 125 21.32 -7.29 2.10
N TYR A 126 21.07 -7.34 0.76
CA TYR A 126 22.14 -7.46 -0.23
C TYR A 126 23.18 -6.34 -0.12
N ILE A 127 22.74 -5.10 0.11
CA ILE A 127 23.65 -3.95 0.27
C ILE A 127 24.47 -4.09 1.56
N LEU A 128 23.86 -4.51 2.68
CA LEU A 128 24.56 -4.72 3.95
C LEU A 128 25.62 -5.83 3.87
N LEU A 129 25.33 -6.89 3.10
CA LEU A 129 26.27 -7.98 2.82
C LEU A 129 27.35 -7.62 1.81
N GLY A 130 27.38 -6.37 1.32
CA GLY A 130 28.35 -5.90 0.34
C GLY A 130 28.18 -6.48 -1.07
N GLN A 131 27.05 -7.15 -1.33
CA GLN A 131 26.77 -7.77 -2.63
C GLN A 131 26.33 -6.72 -3.66
N ARG A 132 26.74 -6.93 -4.92
CA ARG A 132 26.36 -6.05 -6.04
C ARG A 132 24.99 -6.44 -6.56
N ILE A 133 24.05 -5.47 -6.59
CA ILE A 133 22.74 -5.63 -7.20
C ILE A 133 22.89 -5.70 -8.72
N THR A 134 22.47 -6.80 -9.34
CA THR A 134 22.51 -7.03 -10.79
C THR A 134 21.56 -6.10 -11.54
N LEU A 135 21.76 -5.92 -12.86
CA LEU A 135 20.88 -5.08 -13.69
C LEU A 135 19.42 -5.57 -13.67
N THR A 136 19.22 -6.89 -13.72
CA THR A 136 17.89 -7.52 -13.65
C THR A 136 17.18 -7.19 -12.34
N GLN A 137 17.88 -7.33 -11.21
CA GLN A 137 17.36 -6.95 -9.90
C GLN A 137 17.04 -5.45 -9.82
N ARG A 138 17.89 -4.57 -10.40
CA ARG A 138 17.61 -3.12 -10.45
C ARG A 138 16.33 -2.81 -11.23
N MET A 139 16.04 -3.53 -12.32
CA MET A 139 14.79 -3.35 -13.05
C MET A 139 13.57 -3.72 -12.18
N ALA A 140 13.63 -4.84 -11.46
CA ALA A 140 12.59 -5.25 -10.53
C ALA A 140 12.41 -4.25 -9.37
N PHE A 141 13.51 -3.75 -8.79
CA PHE A 141 13.45 -2.68 -7.78
C PHE A 141 12.89 -1.37 -8.31
N ARG A 142 13.22 -1.00 -9.55
CA ARG A 142 12.65 0.20 -10.20
C ARG A 142 11.13 0.13 -10.25
N GLU A 143 10.59 -1.02 -10.62
CA GLU A 143 9.14 -1.24 -10.69
C GLU A 143 8.49 -1.19 -9.30
N SER A 144 9.07 -1.89 -8.32
CA SER A 144 8.58 -1.90 -6.94
C SER A 144 8.62 -0.52 -6.26
N LEU A 145 9.67 0.26 -6.50
CA LEU A 145 9.86 1.60 -5.93
C LEU A 145 9.17 2.71 -6.72
N GLY A 146 8.58 2.40 -7.89
CA GLY A 146 7.95 3.39 -8.76
C GLY A 146 8.90 4.45 -9.32
N THR A 147 10.23 4.16 -9.39
CA THR A 147 11.23 5.12 -9.87
C THR A 147 11.43 5.01 -11.37
N THR A 148 11.68 6.15 -12.04
CA THR A 148 11.92 6.16 -13.49
C THR A 148 13.40 5.88 -13.86
N ARG A 149 14.33 6.10 -12.92
CA ARG A 149 15.77 5.99 -13.14
C ARG A 149 16.32 4.67 -12.60
N ILE A 150 17.10 3.96 -13.41
CA ILE A 150 17.79 2.72 -13.01
C ILE A 150 19.08 3.05 -12.23
N GLY A 151 19.69 4.19 -12.50
CA GLY A 151 20.90 4.65 -11.81
C GLY A 151 20.60 5.09 -10.37
N GLY A 152 21.47 4.67 -9.41
CA GLY A 152 21.34 5.09 -8.00
C GLY A 152 20.36 4.28 -7.14
N ILE A 153 19.72 3.22 -7.67
CA ILE A 153 18.79 2.36 -6.92
C ILE A 153 19.37 1.89 -5.59
N PRO A 154 20.62 1.40 -5.47
CA PRO A 154 21.18 0.98 -4.18
C PRO A 154 21.19 2.11 -3.15
N ARG A 155 21.56 3.32 -3.56
CA ARG A 155 21.54 4.50 -2.69
C ARG A 155 20.11 4.87 -2.27
N THR A 156 19.15 4.76 -3.19
CA THR A 156 17.74 5.02 -2.90
C THR A 156 17.20 4.02 -1.89
N ILE A 157 17.45 2.72 -2.07
CA ILE A 157 17.05 1.66 -1.12
C ILE A 157 17.66 1.93 0.26
N ARG A 158 18.97 2.18 0.33
CA ARG A 158 19.63 2.47 1.60
C ARG A 158 19.04 3.69 2.30
N ASN A 159 18.86 4.79 1.58
CA ASN A 159 18.32 6.01 2.16
C ASN A 159 16.86 5.81 2.62
N LEU A 160 16.03 5.11 1.85
CA LEU A 160 14.68 4.75 2.24
C LEU A 160 14.67 3.96 3.55
N MET A 161 15.47 2.88 3.60
CA MET A 161 15.52 2.02 4.79
C MET A 161 16.03 2.75 6.02
N VAL A 162 17.13 3.51 5.88
CA VAL A 162 17.70 4.28 6.99
C VAL A 162 16.71 5.34 7.49
N THR A 163 16.04 6.06 6.59
CA THR A 163 15.03 7.06 6.97
C THR A 163 13.85 6.41 7.68
N ALA A 164 13.31 5.30 7.14
CA ALA A 164 12.21 4.59 7.74
C ALA A 164 12.56 4.06 9.14
N LEU A 165 13.71 3.38 9.29
CA LEU A 165 14.16 2.85 10.56
C LEU A 165 14.43 3.97 11.58
N LEU A 166 14.99 5.09 11.14
CA LEU A 166 15.25 6.25 12.02
C LEU A 166 13.93 6.86 12.54
N LEU A 167 12.94 7.05 11.65
CA LEU A 167 11.64 7.59 12.06
C LEU A 167 10.92 6.66 13.03
N GLN A 168 10.97 5.35 12.78
CA GLN A 168 10.40 4.34 13.68
C GLN A 168 11.14 4.31 15.03
N LEU A 169 12.47 4.42 15.02
CA LEU A 169 13.26 4.46 16.26
C LEU A 169 12.94 5.72 17.09
N VAL A 170 12.91 6.89 16.45
CA VAL A 170 12.56 8.16 17.12
C VAL A 170 11.15 8.09 17.70
N GLY A 171 10.17 7.66 16.90
CA GLY A 171 8.80 7.46 17.37
C GLY A 171 8.71 6.44 18.51
N GLY A 172 9.45 5.33 18.40
CA GLY A 172 9.51 4.30 19.43
C GLY A 172 10.07 4.80 20.77
N VAL A 173 11.13 5.60 20.71
CA VAL A 173 11.72 6.22 21.92
C VAL A 173 10.72 7.19 22.57
N LEU A 174 10.07 8.04 21.77
CA LEU A 174 9.06 9.00 22.28
C LEU A 174 7.89 8.27 22.95
N LEU A 175 7.37 7.22 22.31
CA LEU A 175 6.30 6.39 22.87
C LEU A 175 6.78 5.60 24.11
N ALA A 176 8.01 5.07 24.12
CA ALA A 176 8.54 4.35 25.25
C ALA A 176 8.66 5.22 26.51
N ILE A 177 9.17 6.44 26.37
CA ILE A 177 9.25 7.43 27.47
C ILE A 177 7.83 7.71 28.00
N LYS A 178 6.87 7.88 27.10
CA LYS A 178 5.49 8.17 27.48
C LYS A 178 4.83 6.97 28.17
N PHE A 179 4.98 5.77 27.65
CA PHE A 179 4.42 4.54 28.24
C PHE A 179 5.01 4.21 29.60
N GLN A 180 6.30 4.43 29.78
CA GLN A 180 6.94 4.29 31.08
C GLN A 180 6.27 5.22 32.13
N ASN A 181 6.04 6.48 31.77
CA ASN A 181 5.45 7.46 32.67
C ASN A 181 3.93 7.27 32.90
N THR A 182 3.21 6.69 31.90
CA THR A 182 1.74 6.52 31.98
C THR A 182 1.35 5.24 32.71
N PHE A 183 2.06 4.13 32.47
CA PHE A 183 1.74 2.81 33.00
C PHE A 183 2.66 2.35 34.12
N ASP A 184 3.66 3.14 34.48
CA ASP A 184 4.71 2.80 35.46
C ASP A 184 5.39 1.45 35.12
N TRP A 185 5.55 1.17 33.82
CA TRP A 185 6.22 -0.04 33.35
C TRP A 185 7.73 0.09 33.50
N GLY A 186 8.41 -1.01 33.83
CA GLY A 186 9.86 -1.04 33.72
C GLY A 186 10.33 -0.72 32.29
N TRP A 187 11.50 -0.07 32.16
CA TRP A 187 12.06 0.35 30.87
C TRP A 187 12.05 -0.73 29.77
N PRO A 188 12.40 -2.01 30.03
CA PRO A 188 12.39 -3.03 28.98
C PRO A 188 10.99 -3.20 28.36
N ARG A 189 9.94 -3.21 29.17
CA ARG A 189 8.57 -3.34 28.72
C ARG A 189 8.10 -2.08 27.97
N ALA A 190 8.38 -0.90 28.49
CA ALA A 190 8.04 0.37 27.85
C ALA A 190 8.73 0.52 26.48
N ILE A 191 10.01 0.15 26.36
CA ILE A 191 10.76 0.17 25.10
C ILE A 191 10.13 -0.81 24.10
N TRP A 192 9.80 -2.03 24.51
CA TRP A 192 9.18 -3.02 23.64
C TRP A 192 7.86 -2.51 23.03
N HIS A 193 6.94 -2.06 23.88
CA HIS A 193 5.66 -1.55 23.42
C HIS A 193 5.81 -0.26 22.61
N GLY A 194 6.71 0.64 22.96
CA GLY A 194 7.00 1.84 22.20
C GLY A 194 7.52 1.54 20.79
N LEU A 195 8.50 0.64 20.67
CA LEU A 195 9.03 0.23 19.37
C LEU A 195 8.00 -0.54 18.53
N PHE A 196 7.20 -1.41 19.18
CA PHE A 196 6.14 -2.14 18.49
C PHE A 196 5.14 -1.18 17.86
N HIS A 197 4.62 -0.21 18.63
CA HIS A 197 3.64 0.76 18.13
C HIS A 197 4.23 1.70 17.10
N ALA A 198 5.50 2.10 17.22
CA ALA A 198 6.14 2.94 16.23
C ALA A 198 6.30 2.21 14.87
N VAL A 199 6.67 0.93 14.89
CA VAL A 199 6.74 0.11 13.68
C VAL A 199 5.35 -0.14 13.11
N SER A 200 4.38 -0.50 13.95
CA SER A 200 2.99 -0.71 13.55
C SER A 200 2.37 0.57 12.95
N GLY A 201 2.58 1.73 13.58
CA GLY A 201 2.07 3.03 13.13
C GLY A 201 2.72 3.49 11.83
N PHE A 202 4.06 3.48 11.74
CA PHE A 202 4.75 3.91 10.53
C PHE A 202 4.46 3.01 9.32
N ASN A 203 4.36 1.70 9.53
CA ASN A 203 4.00 0.77 8.46
C ASN A 203 2.49 0.69 8.20
N ASN A 204 1.67 1.44 8.94
CA ASN A 204 0.20 1.43 8.82
C ASN A 204 -0.39 0.03 9.05
N ALA A 205 0.06 -0.66 10.10
CA ALA A 205 -0.29 -2.06 10.32
C ALA A 205 -1.45 -2.31 11.29
N GLY A 206 -1.82 -1.32 12.12
CA GLY A 206 -2.99 -1.39 13.01
C GLY A 206 -2.86 -2.34 14.23
N PHE A 207 -1.78 -3.10 14.34
CA PHE A 207 -1.57 -3.99 15.50
C PHE A 207 -1.16 -3.20 16.75
N THR A 208 -1.75 -3.58 17.88
CA THR A 208 -1.41 -3.06 19.22
C THR A 208 -0.98 -4.20 20.14
N THR A 209 -0.18 -3.87 21.16
CA THR A 209 0.24 -4.81 22.19
C THR A 209 -0.14 -4.34 23.60
N ILE A 210 -0.97 -3.30 23.71
CA ILE A 210 -1.42 -2.78 25.00
C ILE A 210 -2.57 -3.66 25.49
N PRO A 211 -2.40 -4.33 26.64
CA PRO A 211 -3.43 -5.19 27.19
C PRO A 211 -4.65 -4.38 27.67
N ASN A 212 -5.82 -5.00 27.64
CA ASN A 212 -7.09 -4.44 28.11
C ASN A 212 -7.49 -3.13 27.38
N SER A 213 -7.12 -3.00 26.12
CA SER A 213 -7.42 -1.83 25.31
C SER A 213 -7.97 -2.22 23.96
N ASP A 214 -9.13 -1.65 23.61
CA ASP A 214 -9.64 -1.68 22.25
C ASP A 214 -8.80 -0.72 21.40
N SER A 215 -7.79 -1.24 20.72
CA SER A 215 -6.81 -0.47 19.95
C SER A 215 -6.11 0.60 20.81
N LEU A 216 -6.27 1.90 20.50
CA LEU A 216 -5.67 3.01 21.25
C LEU A 216 -6.68 3.73 22.19
N SER A 217 -7.79 3.07 22.57
CA SER A 217 -8.81 3.66 23.42
C SER A 217 -8.30 4.11 24.81
N VAL A 218 -7.28 3.45 25.36
CA VAL A 218 -6.61 3.87 26.61
C VAL A 218 -5.98 5.27 26.51
N PHE A 219 -5.63 5.71 25.30
CA PHE A 219 -4.98 7.02 25.07
C PHE A 219 -5.95 8.12 24.63
N GLN A 220 -7.26 7.96 24.85
CA GLN A 220 -8.26 8.99 24.48
C GLN A 220 -7.95 10.37 25.06
N GLN A 221 -7.35 10.44 26.24
CA GLN A 221 -6.98 11.71 26.87
C GLN A 221 -5.54 12.13 26.62
N ASP A 222 -4.75 11.31 25.92
CA ASP A 222 -3.33 11.55 25.71
C ASP A 222 -3.02 12.05 24.30
N LEU A 223 -3.08 13.37 24.15
CA LEU A 223 -2.75 14.06 22.90
C LEU A 223 -1.33 13.78 22.39
N PHE A 224 -0.38 13.51 23.29
CA PHE A 224 1.01 13.27 22.88
C PHE A 224 1.12 11.94 22.15
N THR A 225 0.62 10.85 22.72
CA THR A 225 0.64 9.52 22.09
C THR A 225 -0.13 9.53 20.76
N LEU A 226 -1.34 10.11 20.74
CA LEU A 226 -2.14 10.22 19.52
C LEU A 226 -1.42 11.08 18.47
N GLY A 227 -0.76 12.17 18.86
CA GLY A 227 0.00 13.03 17.97
C GLY A 227 1.20 12.32 17.35
N VAL A 228 2.00 11.58 18.14
CA VAL A 228 3.14 10.80 17.65
C VAL A 228 2.65 9.70 16.69
N MET A 229 1.60 8.98 17.05
CA MET A 229 1.01 7.94 16.20
C MET A 229 0.48 8.53 14.89
N ALA A 230 -0.26 9.63 14.92
CA ALA A 230 -0.77 10.32 13.73
C ALA A 230 0.37 10.73 12.78
N VAL A 231 1.46 11.30 13.32
CA VAL A 231 2.62 11.69 12.51
C VAL A 231 3.30 10.47 11.87
N LEU A 232 3.49 9.38 12.62
CA LEU A 232 4.06 8.14 12.10
C LEU A 232 3.20 7.56 10.98
N ILE A 233 1.87 7.49 11.18
CA ILE A 233 0.89 7.02 10.18
C ILE A 233 0.93 7.89 8.92
N MET A 234 0.91 9.21 9.07
CA MET A 234 0.98 10.13 7.92
C MET A 234 2.27 9.97 7.13
N LEU A 235 3.42 9.89 7.82
CA LEU A 235 4.72 9.71 7.17
C LEU A 235 4.82 8.36 6.46
N GLY A 236 4.34 7.28 7.08
CA GLY A 236 4.31 5.95 6.47
C GLY A 236 3.38 5.86 5.25
N GLY A 237 2.27 6.60 5.27
CA GLY A 237 1.32 6.71 4.15
C GLY A 237 1.82 7.54 2.97
N LEU A 238 2.86 8.37 3.17
CA LEU A 238 3.54 9.09 2.10
C LEU A 238 4.60 8.19 1.45
N SER A 239 4.77 8.29 0.13
CA SER A 239 5.89 7.60 -0.52
C SER A 239 7.23 8.24 -0.15
N PHE A 240 8.28 7.43 -0.11
CA PHE A 240 9.63 7.94 0.14
C PHE A 240 10.06 9.03 -0.86
N ALA A 241 9.64 8.90 -2.13
CA ALA A 241 9.92 9.90 -3.17
C ALA A 241 9.29 11.26 -2.81
N VAL A 242 8.05 11.26 -2.34
CA VAL A 242 7.33 12.46 -1.88
C VAL A 242 8.01 13.06 -0.65
N MET A 243 8.35 12.24 0.36
CA MET A 243 9.06 12.72 1.55
C MET A 243 10.41 13.35 1.18
N ALA A 244 11.17 12.72 0.29
CA ALA A 244 12.46 13.25 -0.16
C ALA A 244 12.30 14.55 -0.96
N GLU A 245 11.25 14.70 -1.75
CA GLU A 245 10.95 15.91 -2.50
C GLU A 245 10.50 17.04 -1.56
N LEU A 246 9.62 16.77 -0.59
CA LEU A 246 9.19 17.73 0.43
C LEU A 246 10.37 18.26 1.26
N ALA A 247 11.35 17.41 1.60
CA ALA A 247 12.53 17.80 2.34
C ALA A 247 13.49 18.71 1.52
N ARG A 248 13.56 18.50 0.19
CA ARG A 248 14.52 19.22 -0.69
C ARG A 248 13.94 20.45 -1.34
N VAL A 249 12.66 20.41 -1.73
CA VAL A 249 12.00 21.47 -2.51
C VAL A 249 11.04 22.22 -1.60
N LYS A 250 11.33 23.49 -1.32
CA LYS A 250 10.51 24.32 -0.42
C LYS A 250 9.32 25.02 -1.10
N ARG A 251 9.22 25.00 -2.45
CA ARG A 251 8.18 25.72 -3.20
C ARG A 251 7.22 24.74 -3.87
N PHE A 252 5.93 24.83 -3.54
CA PHE A 252 4.86 23.98 -4.10
C PHE A 252 4.84 23.98 -5.64
N SER A 253 5.09 25.15 -6.28
CA SER A 253 5.11 25.27 -7.75
C SER A 253 6.14 24.35 -8.43
N ARG A 254 7.25 24.05 -7.74
CA ARG A 254 8.35 23.23 -8.26
C ARG A 254 8.18 21.73 -8.02
N PHE A 255 7.17 21.31 -7.27
CA PHE A 255 6.91 19.90 -7.03
C PHE A 255 6.55 19.17 -8.33
N SER A 256 6.88 17.89 -8.36
CA SER A 256 6.42 16.98 -9.39
C SER A 256 4.89 16.88 -9.37
N LEU A 257 4.27 16.50 -10.50
CA LEU A 257 2.81 16.34 -10.58
C LEU A 257 2.33 15.30 -9.54
N ASP A 258 3.07 14.21 -9.42
CA ASP A 258 2.80 13.13 -8.48
C ASP A 258 2.75 13.63 -7.03
N THR A 259 3.79 14.37 -6.59
CA THR A 259 3.85 14.96 -5.25
C THR A 259 2.71 15.95 -5.00
N LYS A 260 2.36 16.79 -5.98
CA LYS A 260 1.23 17.72 -5.85
C LYS A 260 -0.09 16.99 -5.63
N ILE A 261 -0.36 15.97 -6.44
CA ILE A 261 -1.57 15.16 -6.32
C ILE A 261 -1.62 14.49 -4.94
N ILE A 262 -0.54 13.83 -4.51
CA ILE A 262 -0.50 13.11 -3.23
C ILE A 262 -0.71 14.06 -2.05
N VAL A 263 0.03 15.17 -2.00
CA VAL A 263 -0.04 16.09 -0.86
C VAL A 263 -1.43 16.73 -0.76
N VAL A 264 -1.94 17.27 -1.88
CA VAL A 264 -3.24 17.95 -1.88
C VAL A 264 -4.36 16.96 -1.57
N ALA A 265 -4.39 15.81 -2.23
CA ALA A 265 -5.41 14.80 -1.98
C ALA A 265 -5.34 14.24 -0.55
N SER A 266 -4.13 14.06 0.02
CA SER A 266 -3.99 13.64 1.42
C SER A 266 -4.60 14.65 2.39
N VAL A 267 -4.24 15.92 2.25
CA VAL A 267 -4.75 16.99 3.14
C VAL A 267 -6.26 17.13 3.00
N VAL A 268 -6.77 17.16 1.76
CA VAL A 268 -8.21 17.27 1.50
C VAL A 268 -8.98 16.11 2.14
N LEU A 269 -8.52 14.87 1.98
CA LEU A 269 -9.19 13.71 2.55
C LEU A 269 -9.11 13.67 4.08
N TRP A 270 -7.98 14.08 4.70
CA TRP A 270 -7.88 14.17 6.15
C TRP A 270 -8.82 15.22 6.73
N VAL A 271 -8.88 16.41 6.12
CA VAL A 271 -9.78 17.49 6.56
C VAL A 271 -11.25 17.11 6.36
N LEU A 272 -11.59 16.60 5.16
CA LEU A 272 -12.94 16.16 4.84
C LEU A 272 -13.41 15.06 5.78
N GLY A 273 -12.55 14.05 6.01
CA GLY A 273 -12.86 12.95 6.92
C GLY A 273 -13.05 13.42 8.34
N ALA A 274 -12.18 14.30 8.85
CA ALA A 274 -12.30 14.86 10.18
C ALA A 274 -13.59 15.64 10.35
N VAL A 275 -13.95 16.48 9.39
CA VAL A 275 -15.22 17.26 9.43
C VAL A 275 -16.43 16.34 9.41
N ILE A 276 -16.46 15.33 8.57
CA ILE A 276 -17.61 14.41 8.46
C ILE A 276 -17.75 13.54 9.71
N VAL A 277 -16.64 12.94 10.22
CA VAL A 277 -16.69 12.18 11.47
C VAL A 277 -17.14 13.07 12.63
N PHE A 278 -16.59 14.29 12.73
CA PHE A 278 -16.99 15.26 13.76
C PHE A 278 -18.49 15.57 13.69
N THR A 279 -19.02 15.86 12.52
CA THR A 279 -20.43 16.27 12.38
C THR A 279 -21.41 15.12 12.58
N LEU A 280 -21.08 13.93 12.10
CA LEU A 280 -21.98 12.77 12.21
C LEU A 280 -21.96 12.12 13.60
N GLU A 281 -20.84 12.19 14.31
CA GLU A 281 -20.68 11.55 15.63
C GLU A 281 -20.79 12.55 16.79
N TYR A 282 -21.03 13.83 16.52
CA TYR A 282 -21.00 14.90 17.53
C TYR A 282 -21.88 14.61 18.74
N ASP A 283 -23.10 14.12 18.52
CA ASP A 283 -24.11 13.83 19.56
C ASP A 283 -24.24 12.33 19.87
N ASN A 284 -23.42 11.47 19.24
CA ASN A 284 -23.46 10.03 19.50
C ASN A 284 -22.92 9.72 20.89
N SER A 285 -23.81 9.36 21.81
CA SER A 285 -23.50 9.07 23.21
C SER A 285 -22.53 7.90 23.42
N SER A 286 -22.40 7.01 22.42
CA SER A 286 -21.51 5.86 22.47
C SER A 286 -20.09 6.16 21.96
N THR A 287 -19.89 7.32 21.31
CA THR A 287 -18.63 7.72 20.70
C THR A 287 -18.16 9.09 21.15
N LEU A 288 -18.38 10.14 20.35
CA LEU A 288 -17.90 11.48 20.65
C LEU A 288 -18.77 12.24 21.66
N GLY A 289 -20.06 11.88 21.85
CA GLY A 289 -21.00 12.62 22.67
C GLY A 289 -20.48 13.01 24.05
N PRO A 290 -19.95 12.07 24.86
CA PRO A 290 -19.46 12.34 26.21
C PRO A 290 -18.18 13.19 26.28
N MET A 291 -17.48 13.39 25.14
CA MET A 291 -16.16 14.02 25.09
C MET A 291 -16.27 15.55 25.09
N SER A 292 -15.24 16.22 25.62
CA SER A 292 -15.11 17.67 25.50
C SER A 292 -14.93 18.11 24.05
N PHE A 293 -15.26 19.36 23.71
CA PHE A 293 -15.15 19.88 22.34
C PHE A 293 -13.76 19.70 21.75
N GLY A 294 -12.69 19.92 22.52
CA GLY A 294 -11.31 19.71 22.07
C GLY A 294 -11.01 18.23 21.77
N GLN A 295 -11.47 17.32 22.62
CA GLN A 295 -11.33 15.88 22.39
C GLN A 295 -12.10 15.42 21.15
N LYS A 296 -13.33 15.90 20.94
CA LYS A 296 -14.11 15.61 19.72
C LYS A 296 -13.33 15.93 18.44
N ILE A 297 -12.65 17.10 18.40
CA ILE A 297 -11.81 17.48 17.25
C ILE A 297 -10.63 16.53 17.09
N VAL A 298 -9.90 16.25 18.17
CA VAL A 298 -8.70 15.40 18.12
C VAL A 298 -9.04 13.99 17.65
N HIS A 299 -10.10 13.39 18.21
CA HIS A 299 -10.52 12.04 17.82
C HIS A 299 -11.05 12.01 16.38
N SER A 300 -11.81 13.00 15.94
CA SER A 300 -12.27 13.08 14.55
C SER A 300 -11.11 13.20 13.56
N VAL A 301 -10.08 13.98 13.88
CA VAL A 301 -8.86 14.10 13.07
C VAL A 301 -8.09 12.79 13.08
N PHE A 302 -7.92 12.16 14.23
CA PHE A 302 -7.21 10.89 14.35
C PHE A 302 -7.91 9.78 13.57
N GLU A 303 -9.23 9.60 13.74
CA GLU A 303 -10.03 8.62 12.99
C GLU A 303 -9.96 8.86 11.47
N SER A 304 -9.98 10.12 11.04
CA SER A 304 -9.82 10.46 9.62
C SER A 304 -8.44 10.08 9.05
N ILE A 305 -7.37 10.24 9.84
CA ILE A 305 -6.01 9.87 9.43
C ILE A 305 -5.89 8.36 9.35
N THR A 306 -6.37 7.65 10.37
CA THR A 306 -6.23 6.20 10.50
C THR A 306 -7.14 5.42 9.55
N ALA A 307 -8.35 5.92 9.26
CA ALA A 307 -9.33 5.28 8.37
C ALA A 307 -8.81 5.05 6.94
N ARG A 308 -7.76 5.75 6.52
CA ARG A 308 -7.21 5.56 5.17
C ARG A 308 -6.30 4.36 5.01
N ALA A 309 -5.57 3.96 6.05
CA ALA A 309 -4.63 2.87 5.89
C ALA A 309 -4.03 2.28 7.18
N ALA A 310 -4.34 2.77 8.38
CA ALA A 310 -3.56 2.43 9.56
C ALA A 310 -4.26 1.54 10.58
N GLY A 311 -5.59 1.55 10.61
CA GLY A 311 -6.39 0.61 11.40
C GLY A 311 -6.38 0.82 12.91
N PHE A 312 -5.76 1.89 13.39
CA PHE A 312 -5.87 2.24 14.80
C PHE A 312 -7.17 2.98 15.06
N SER A 313 -7.81 2.73 16.17
CA SER A 313 -8.99 3.44 16.59
C SER A 313 -8.86 3.91 18.03
N THR A 314 -9.38 5.11 18.31
CA THR A 314 -9.54 5.65 19.65
C THR A 314 -10.97 5.51 20.14
N ILE A 315 -11.88 5.19 19.22
CA ILE A 315 -13.32 5.05 19.45
C ILE A 315 -13.71 3.68 18.91
N GLY A 316 -14.51 2.91 19.65
CA GLY A 316 -14.98 1.60 19.17
C GLY A 316 -15.64 1.72 17.79
N THR A 317 -15.00 1.22 16.74
CA THR A 317 -15.48 1.34 15.35
C THR A 317 -16.89 0.76 15.17
N GLY A 318 -17.21 -0.33 15.91
CA GLY A 318 -18.54 -0.93 15.90
C GLY A 318 -19.64 -0.08 16.51
N LEU A 319 -19.29 0.99 17.26
CA LEU A 319 -20.22 1.91 17.89
C LEU A 319 -20.54 3.15 17.03
N LEU A 320 -19.85 3.29 15.90
CA LEU A 320 -20.08 4.39 14.95
C LEU A 320 -21.45 4.26 14.27
N GLY A 321 -22.05 5.39 13.97
CA GLY A 321 -23.30 5.44 13.22
C GLY A 321 -23.19 4.86 11.81
N PRO A 322 -24.29 4.33 11.23
CA PRO A 322 -24.26 3.72 9.89
C PRO A 322 -23.79 4.68 8.79
N ALA A 323 -24.10 5.97 8.89
CA ALA A 323 -23.65 6.99 7.95
C ALA A 323 -22.12 7.20 8.02
N THR A 324 -21.59 7.21 9.24
CA THR A 324 -20.14 7.33 9.48
C THR A 324 -19.41 6.10 8.98
N LEU A 325 -19.93 4.89 9.25
CA LEU A 325 -19.36 3.64 8.71
C LEU A 325 -19.34 3.65 7.19
N PHE A 326 -20.43 4.04 6.55
CA PHE A 326 -20.49 4.14 5.07
C PHE A 326 -19.48 5.13 4.51
N PHE A 327 -19.32 6.29 5.17
CA PHE A 327 -18.32 7.28 4.76
C PHE A 327 -16.89 6.77 4.94
N ILE A 328 -16.59 6.11 6.06
CA ILE A 328 -15.29 5.50 6.33
C ILE A 328 -14.97 4.40 5.31
N ILE A 329 -15.96 3.60 4.88
CA ILE A 329 -15.81 2.65 3.77
C ILE A 329 -15.25 3.36 2.52
N GLY A 330 -15.79 4.52 2.17
CA GLY A 330 -15.27 5.33 1.06
C GLY A 330 -13.82 5.80 1.27
N LEU A 331 -13.46 6.22 2.50
CA LEU A 331 -12.09 6.60 2.84
C LEU A 331 -11.12 5.41 2.79
N MET A 332 -11.52 4.25 3.31
CA MET A 332 -10.70 3.03 3.31
C MET A 332 -10.42 2.51 1.89
N PHE A 333 -11.40 2.66 0.98
CA PHE A 333 -11.22 2.30 -0.43
C PHE A 333 -10.13 3.13 -1.11
N ILE A 334 -9.97 4.39 -0.66
CA ILE A 334 -8.91 5.30 -1.11
C ILE A 334 -7.70 5.12 -0.20
N GLY A 335 -6.78 4.28 -0.63
CA GLY A 335 -5.56 3.97 0.12
C GLY A 335 -4.55 5.15 0.15
N THR A 336 -3.29 4.81 0.27
CA THR A 336 -2.18 5.74 0.42
C THR A 336 -1.45 6.02 -0.90
N ALA A 337 -0.35 6.77 -0.84
CA ALA A 337 0.50 7.06 -2.00
C ALA A 337 1.08 5.78 -2.63
N SER A 338 1.37 5.81 -3.92
CA SER A 338 2.11 4.73 -4.58
C SER A 338 3.51 4.57 -3.97
N ALA A 339 3.96 3.33 -3.78
CA ALA A 339 5.23 3.01 -3.13
C ALA A 339 5.32 3.51 -1.67
N SER A 340 4.20 3.51 -0.93
CA SER A 340 4.11 3.72 0.51
C SER A 340 3.79 2.41 1.25
N ALA A 341 3.76 2.47 2.57
CA ALA A 341 3.49 1.31 3.42
C ALA A 341 2.04 0.79 3.32
N GLY A 342 1.03 1.62 3.03
CA GLY A 342 -0.37 1.20 2.94
C GLY A 342 -0.74 0.54 1.61
N GLY A 343 -1.91 -0.12 1.57
CA GLY A 343 -2.49 -0.79 0.40
C GLY A 343 -3.64 -0.02 -0.28
N GLY A 344 -4.58 -0.73 -0.86
CA GLY A 344 -5.77 -0.19 -1.51
C GLY A 344 -5.53 0.51 -2.84
N ILE A 345 -6.55 1.24 -3.34
CA ILE A 345 -6.43 2.05 -4.55
C ILE A 345 -5.55 3.25 -4.25
N ARG A 346 -4.46 3.36 -4.99
CA ARG A 346 -3.46 4.39 -4.74
C ARG A 346 -4.00 5.80 -4.97
N LEU A 347 -3.57 6.73 -4.13
CA LEU A 347 -3.99 8.14 -4.18
C LEU A 347 -3.69 8.81 -5.53
N ASN A 348 -2.58 8.43 -6.16
CA ASN A 348 -2.22 8.87 -7.51
C ASN A 348 -3.26 8.43 -8.54
N THR A 349 -3.75 7.18 -8.43
CA THR A 349 -4.80 6.65 -9.31
C THR A 349 -6.09 7.45 -9.16
N LEU A 350 -6.51 7.71 -7.91
CA LEU A 350 -7.67 8.56 -7.63
C LEU A 350 -7.46 9.97 -8.22
N GLY A 351 -6.30 10.58 -8.01
CA GLY A 351 -5.99 11.91 -8.54
C GLY A 351 -6.08 12.00 -10.07
N VAL A 352 -5.63 10.95 -10.77
CA VAL A 352 -5.79 10.84 -12.23
C VAL A 352 -7.26 10.73 -12.62
N VAL A 353 -8.06 9.89 -11.94
CA VAL A 353 -9.50 9.74 -12.22
C VAL A 353 -10.24 11.05 -11.96
N VAL A 354 -9.98 11.73 -10.85
CA VAL A 354 -10.58 13.04 -10.55
C VAL A 354 -10.19 14.08 -11.60
N ALA A 355 -8.91 14.14 -12.01
CA ALA A 355 -8.48 15.04 -13.08
C ALA A 355 -9.17 14.73 -14.42
N THR A 356 -9.39 13.45 -14.73
CA THR A 356 -10.12 13.00 -15.92
C THR A 356 -11.57 13.48 -15.89
N ILE A 357 -12.27 13.28 -14.77
CA ILE A 357 -13.65 13.72 -14.59
C ILE A 357 -13.75 15.25 -14.79
N PHE A 358 -12.87 16.03 -14.15
CA PHE A 358 -12.88 17.49 -14.29
C PHE A 358 -12.54 17.95 -15.71
N SER A 359 -11.59 17.28 -16.40
CA SER A 359 -11.27 17.61 -17.80
C SER A 359 -12.42 17.29 -18.72
N SER A 360 -13.10 16.15 -18.52
CA SER A 360 -14.28 15.74 -19.31
C SER A 360 -15.46 16.70 -19.12
N ILE A 361 -15.76 17.11 -17.87
CA ILE A 361 -16.83 18.08 -17.58
C ILE A 361 -16.56 19.43 -18.26
N ARG A 362 -15.27 19.83 -18.37
CA ARG A 362 -14.87 21.06 -19.06
C ARG A 362 -14.79 20.94 -20.58
N GLY A 363 -15.08 19.77 -21.14
CA GLY A 363 -15.02 19.51 -22.58
C GLY A 363 -13.61 19.47 -23.16
N ASN A 364 -12.59 19.24 -22.34
CA ASN A 364 -11.21 19.14 -22.81
C ASN A 364 -10.90 17.73 -23.31
N ASP A 365 -10.32 17.60 -24.51
CA ASP A 365 -9.89 16.32 -25.09
C ASP A 365 -8.67 15.73 -24.35
N HIS A 366 -7.89 16.57 -23.67
CA HIS A 366 -6.70 16.20 -22.95
C HIS A 366 -6.89 16.34 -21.44
N VAL A 367 -6.42 15.36 -20.68
CA VAL A 367 -6.50 15.39 -19.22
C VAL A 367 -5.34 16.20 -18.67
N ASN A 368 -5.65 17.33 -18.06
CA ASN A 368 -4.67 18.25 -17.51
C ASN A 368 -4.81 18.41 -16.00
N ALA A 369 -3.68 18.40 -15.27
CA ALA A 369 -3.63 18.71 -13.84
C ALA A 369 -2.42 19.58 -13.52
N TYR A 370 -2.61 20.67 -12.76
CA TYR A 370 -1.55 21.59 -12.35
C TYR A 370 -0.68 22.11 -13.50
N GLY A 371 -1.27 22.36 -14.69
CA GLY A 371 -0.56 22.85 -15.88
C GLY A 371 0.30 21.78 -16.57
N ARG A 372 0.05 20.49 -16.33
CA ARG A 372 0.72 19.37 -17.01
C ARG A 372 -0.32 18.39 -17.56
N GLU A 373 -0.04 17.84 -18.74
CA GLU A 373 -0.86 16.81 -19.36
C GLU A 373 -0.56 15.42 -18.80
N ILE A 374 -1.61 14.63 -18.56
CA ILE A 374 -1.52 13.23 -18.13
C ILE A 374 -1.72 12.35 -19.39
N PRO A 375 -0.78 11.47 -19.73
CA PRO A 375 -0.90 10.59 -20.88
C PRO A 375 -2.15 9.71 -20.83
N SER A 376 -2.84 9.55 -21.97
CA SER A 376 -4.07 8.75 -22.08
C SER A 376 -3.90 7.30 -21.62
N SER A 377 -2.73 6.71 -21.81
CA SER A 377 -2.41 5.37 -21.31
C SER A 377 -2.47 5.26 -19.78
N GLN A 378 -2.07 6.32 -19.07
CA GLN A 378 -2.19 6.37 -17.60
C GLN A 378 -3.63 6.57 -17.16
N VAL A 379 -4.41 7.35 -17.90
CA VAL A 379 -5.85 7.56 -17.67
C VAL A 379 -6.61 6.24 -17.79
N HIS A 380 -6.45 5.51 -18.89
CA HIS A 380 -7.09 4.20 -19.08
C HIS A 380 -6.70 3.21 -17.98
N ARG A 381 -5.40 3.16 -17.64
CA ARG A 381 -4.92 2.30 -16.55
C ARG A 381 -5.55 2.67 -15.20
N ALA A 382 -5.70 3.95 -14.90
CA ALA A 382 -6.30 4.42 -13.64
C ALA A 382 -7.78 4.02 -13.54
N ILE A 383 -8.56 4.23 -14.62
CA ILE A 383 -9.97 3.84 -14.68
C ILE A 383 -10.11 2.32 -14.54
N THR A 384 -9.28 1.53 -15.23
CA THR A 384 -9.28 0.06 -15.13
C THR A 384 -9.02 -0.41 -13.70
N VAL A 385 -8.03 0.17 -13.00
CA VAL A 385 -7.71 -0.18 -11.60
C VAL A 385 -8.89 0.08 -10.68
N VAL A 386 -9.54 1.24 -10.81
CA VAL A 386 -10.71 1.59 -9.97
C VAL A 386 -11.88 0.68 -10.28
N ALA A 387 -12.19 0.43 -11.56
CA ALA A 387 -13.29 -0.45 -11.96
C ALA A 387 -13.09 -1.89 -11.44
N LEU A 388 -11.88 -2.44 -11.61
CA LEU A 388 -11.53 -3.77 -11.08
C LEU A 388 -11.58 -3.80 -9.54
N GLY A 389 -11.15 -2.74 -8.86
CA GLY A 389 -11.24 -2.63 -7.41
C GLY A 389 -12.68 -2.65 -6.91
N ILE A 390 -13.56 -1.88 -7.53
CA ILE A 390 -15.00 -1.86 -7.19
C ILE A 390 -15.64 -3.23 -7.45
N LEU A 391 -15.37 -3.81 -8.62
CA LEU A 391 -15.87 -5.15 -8.96
C LEU A 391 -15.40 -6.21 -7.95
N PHE A 392 -14.13 -6.16 -7.57
CA PHE A 392 -13.57 -7.10 -6.60
C PHE A 392 -14.23 -6.96 -5.23
N VAL A 393 -14.38 -5.73 -4.71
CA VAL A 393 -15.10 -5.46 -3.45
C VAL A 393 -16.53 -5.98 -3.53
N PHE A 394 -17.24 -5.73 -4.64
CA PHE A 394 -18.61 -6.19 -4.84
C PHE A 394 -18.70 -7.72 -4.77
N VAL A 395 -17.83 -8.42 -5.51
CA VAL A 395 -17.82 -9.89 -5.54
C VAL A 395 -17.51 -10.47 -4.16
N VAL A 396 -16.49 -9.96 -3.47
CA VAL A 396 -16.13 -10.48 -2.14
C VAL A 396 -17.24 -10.20 -1.13
N ALA A 397 -17.79 -8.98 -1.09
CA ALA A 397 -18.89 -8.64 -0.19
C ALA A 397 -20.14 -9.49 -0.45
N PHE A 398 -20.45 -9.74 -1.73
CA PHE A 398 -21.57 -10.61 -2.11
C PHE A 398 -21.37 -12.05 -1.62
N VAL A 399 -20.20 -12.64 -1.87
CA VAL A 399 -19.89 -14.00 -1.40
C VAL A 399 -19.88 -14.05 0.13
N LEU A 400 -19.29 -13.06 0.81
CA LEU A 400 -19.23 -13.00 2.27
C LEU A 400 -20.64 -12.89 2.88
N THR A 401 -21.54 -12.10 2.27
CA THR A 401 -22.95 -12.04 2.69
C THR A 401 -23.65 -13.40 2.55
N GLY A 402 -23.28 -14.18 1.53
CA GLY A 402 -23.81 -15.55 1.34
C GLY A 402 -23.24 -16.57 2.32
N THR A 403 -22.00 -16.43 2.79
CA THR A 403 -21.36 -17.38 3.72
C THR A 403 -21.68 -17.10 5.19
N GLU A 404 -21.90 -15.82 5.55
CA GLU A 404 -22.15 -15.38 6.93
C GLU A 404 -23.66 -15.15 7.21
N HIS A 405 -24.51 -16.10 6.78
CA HIS A 405 -25.98 -16.00 6.85
C HIS A 405 -26.50 -15.50 8.20
N GLY A 406 -26.99 -14.26 8.24
CA GLY A 406 -27.75 -13.70 9.37
C GLY A 406 -26.92 -13.33 10.61
N GLN A 407 -25.63 -13.57 10.64
CA GLN A 407 -24.78 -13.31 11.82
C GLN A 407 -24.30 -11.86 11.90
N ALA A 408 -24.20 -11.16 10.79
CA ALA A 408 -23.72 -9.77 10.74
C ALA A 408 -24.55 -8.88 9.81
N ARG A 409 -24.59 -7.58 10.12
CA ARG A 409 -25.24 -6.60 9.25
C ARG A 409 -24.44 -6.43 7.94
N PHE A 410 -25.13 -6.25 6.81
CA PHE A 410 -24.49 -6.04 5.51
C PHE A 410 -23.42 -4.93 5.54
N ILE A 411 -23.68 -3.80 6.23
CA ILE A 411 -22.72 -2.69 6.35
C ILE A 411 -21.42 -3.13 7.04
N SER A 412 -21.50 -4.02 8.04
CA SER A 412 -20.32 -4.55 8.74
C SER A 412 -19.52 -5.49 7.84
N LEU A 413 -20.18 -6.37 7.06
CA LEU A 413 -19.51 -7.26 6.09
C LEU A 413 -18.83 -6.45 4.96
N LEU A 414 -19.50 -5.41 4.47
CA LEU A 414 -18.92 -4.50 3.48
C LEU A 414 -17.73 -3.75 4.07
N PHE A 415 -17.83 -3.30 5.32
CA PHE A 415 -16.77 -2.61 6.05
C PHE A 415 -15.52 -3.49 6.17
N GLU A 416 -15.66 -4.74 6.63
CA GLU A 416 -14.56 -5.71 6.72
C GLU A 416 -13.93 -6.00 5.35
N THR A 417 -14.78 -6.17 4.32
CA THR A 417 -14.30 -6.41 2.95
C THR A 417 -13.44 -5.24 2.47
N VAL A 418 -13.92 -4.02 2.62
CA VAL A 418 -13.18 -2.83 2.16
C VAL A 418 -11.96 -2.57 3.02
N SER A 419 -12.03 -2.82 4.33
CA SER A 419 -10.89 -2.76 5.24
C SER A 419 -9.79 -3.74 4.82
N ALA A 420 -10.17 -4.97 4.45
CA ALA A 420 -9.22 -5.98 3.94
C ALA A 420 -8.61 -5.60 2.59
N VAL A 421 -9.42 -5.10 1.62
CA VAL A 421 -8.94 -4.63 0.30
C VAL A 421 -8.04 -3.41 0.46
N GLY A 422 -8.43 -2.47 1.31
CA GLY A 422 -7.66 -1.26 1.63
C GLY A 422 -6.41 -1.55 2.43
N THR A 423 -6.29 -2.75 3.00
CA THR A 423 -5.29 -3.10 4.04
C THR A 423 -5.27 -2.06 5.15
N VAL A 424 -6.45 -1.72 5.68
CA VAL A 424 -6.64 -0.67 6.68
C VAL A 424 -6.60 -1.22 8.09
N GLY A 425 -7.34 -2.31 8.35
CA GLY A 425 -7.37 -2.97 9.65
C GLY A 425 -8.43 -2.50 10.62
N LEU A 426 -9.22 -1.47 10.29
CA LEU A 426 -10.40 -1.14 11.06
C LEU A 426 -11.43 -2.28 10.95
N SER A 427 -12.04 -2.63 12.05
CA SER A 427 -13.09 -3.67 12.14
C SER A 427 -14.27 -3.18 12.94
N THR A 428 -15.46 -3.61 12.56
CA THR A 428 -16.68 -3.43 13.38
C THR A 428 -16.78 -4.47 14.49
N GLY A 429 -15.74 -5.29 14.68
CA GLY A 429 -15.67 -6.36 15.70
C GLY A 429 -16.07 -7.75 15.19
N ILE A 430 -16.55 -7.87 13.94
CA ILE A 430 -17.06 -9.15 13.42
C ILE A 430 -15.98 -10.11 12.91
N THR A 431 -14.72 -9.66 12.76
CA THR A 431 -13.62 -10.45 12.18
C THR A 431 -13.39 -11.77 12.92
N ALA A 432 -13.47 -11.74 14.26
CA ALA A 432 -13.31 -12.92 15.11
C ALA A 432 -14.46 -13.92 14.98
N ASP A 433 -15.66 -13.45 14.62
CA ASP A 433 -16.87 -14.27 14.53
C ASP A 433 -17.10 -14.86 13.13
N LEU A 434 -16.28 -14.45 12.13
CA LEU A 434 -16.39 -14.97 10.78
C LEU A 434 -16.17 -16.48 10.72
N SER A 435 -16.93 -17.13 9.86
CA SER A 435 -16.77 -18.54 9.53
C SER A 435 -15.36 -18.83 8.95
N THR A 436 -14.96 -20.10 8.90
CA THR A 436 -13.68 -20.50 8.28
C THR A 436 -13.59 -20.04 6.82
N VAL A 437 -14.71 -20.11 6.08
CA VAL A 437 -14.77 -19.64 4.68
C VAL A 437 -14.66 -18.13 4.61
N GLY A 438 -15.36 -17.40 5.49
CA GLY A 438 -15.24 -15.94 5.59
C GLY A 438 -13.80 -15.49 5.90
N ARG A 439 -13.14 -16.13 6.86
CA ARG A 439 -11.72 -15.85 7.17
C ARG A 439 -10.79 -16.10 5.98
N LEU A 440 -10.99 -17.20 5.22
CA LEU A 440 -10.21 -17.47 4.01
C LEU A 440 -10.45 -16.41 2.93
N LEU A 441 -11.69 -15.98 2.73
CA LEU A 441 -12.01 -14.89 1.80
C LEU A 441 -11.32 -13.59 2.20
N ILE A 442 -11.33 -13.22 3.48
CA ILE A 442 -10.63 -12.03 3.98
C ILE A 442 -9.11 -12.19 3.81
N ILE A 443 -8.52 -13.37 4.07
CA ILE A 443 -7.09 -13.63 3.82
C ILE A 443 -6.72 -13.36 2.35
N VAL A 444 -7.48 -13.92 1.41
CA VAL A 444 -7.25 -13.68 -0.03
C VAL A 444 -7.41 -12.20 -0.37
N THR A 445 -8.42 -11.56 0.22
CA THR A 445 -8.71 -10.15 0.02
C THR A 445 -7.58 -9.24 0.49
N MET A 446 -6.97 -9.51 1.66
CA MET A 446 -5.80 -8.80 2.17
C MET A 446 -4.60 -8.92 1.22
N VAL A 447 -4.34 -10.12 0.70
CA VAL A 447 -3.25 -10.37 -0.26
C VAL A 447 -3.48 -9.60 -1.56
N VAL A 448 -4.70 -9.64 -2.11
CA VAL A 448 -5.08 -8.90 -3.32
C VAL A 448 -4.96 -7.39 -3.11
N GLY A 449 -5.44 -6.90 -1.97
CA GLY A 449 -5.34 -5.48 -1.59
C GLY A 449 -3.90 -4.98 -1.50
N ARG A 450 -2.99 -5.82 -0.97
CA ARG A 450 -1.57 -5.48 -0.85
C ARG A 450 -0.85 -5.39 -2.20
N ILE A 451 -1.10 -6.34 -3.10
CA ILE A 451 -0.46 -6.41 -4.42
C ILE A 451 -1.08 -5.40 -5.38
N GLY A 452 -2.36 -5.19 -5.25
CA GLY A 452 -3.20 -4.36 -6.12
C GLY A 452 -3.90 -5.16 -7.22
N PRO A 453 -5.16 -4.81 -7.52
CA PRO A 453 -6.02 -5.57 -8.45
C PRO A 453 -5.44 -5.72 -9.86
N LEU A 454 -4.77 -4.67 -10.35
CA LEU A 454 -4.19 -4.68 -11.70
C LEU A 454 -2.95 -5.59 -11.78
N ALA A 455 -2.09 -5.55 -10.74
CA ALA A 455 -0.89 -6.38 -10.72
C ALA A 455 -1.27 -7.86 -10.66
N LEU A 456 -2.32 -8.21 -9.90
CA LEU A 456 -2.87 -9.56 -9.87
C LEU A 456 -3.44 -9.96 -11.24
N GLY A 457 -4.25 -9.10 -11.87
CA GLY A 457 -4.79 -9.35 -13.21
C GLY A 457 -3.70 -9.59 -14.24
N LEU A 458 -2.64 -8.78 -14.24
CA LEU A 458 -1.48 -8.96 -15.15
C LEU A 458 -0.65 -10.21 -14.83
N ALA A 459 -0.58 -10.63 -13.57
CA ALA A 459 0.11 -11.86 -13.17
C ALA A 459 -0.63 -13.13 -13.64
N LEU A 460 -1.97 -13.08 -13.67
CA LEU A 460 -2.81 -14.18 -14.12
C LEU A 460 -2.90 -14.29 -15.65
N VAL A 461 -2.86 -13.13 -16.34
CA VAL A 461 -2.91 -13.09 -17.81
C VAL A 461 -1.47 -13.03 -18.35
N HIS A 462 -0.91 -14.19 -18.69
CA HIS A 462 0.36 -14.30 -19.40
C HIS A 462 0.18 -13.75 -20.83
N HIS A 463 0.25 -12.42 -20.98
CA HIS A 463 0.28 -11.80 -22.31
C HIS A 463 1.75 -11.59 -22.70
N GLU A 464 2.28 -12.51 -23.49
CA GLU A 464 3.35 -12.17 -24.42
C GLU A 464 2.81 -11.07 -25.31
N GLY A 465 3.38 -9.87 -25.19
CA GLY A 465 2.91 -8.67 -25.89
C GLY A 465 2.99 -8.86 -27.42
N ARG A 466 1.98 -9.47 -28.01
CA ARG A 466 1.73 -9.37 -29.43
C ARG A 466 1.08 -8.00 -29.64
N THR A 467 1.86 -7.04 -30.12
CA THR A 467 1.28 -5.85 -30.74
C THR A 467 0.39 -6.35 -31.89
N PRO A 468 -0.91 -6.09 -31.84
CA PRO A 468 -1.78 -6.50 -32.94
C PRO A 468 -1.29 -5.84 -34.22
N HIS A 469 -1.00 -6.65 -35.25
CA HIS A 469 -0.52 -6.16 -36.54
C HIS A 469 -1.60 -5.45 -37.36
N TYR A 470 -2.83 -5.37 -36.85
CA TYR A 470 -3.98 -4.72 -37.49
C TYR A 470 -4.82 -3.94 -36.48
N ARG A 471 -5.50 -2.92 -36.97
CA ARG A 471 -6.52 -2.18 -36.20
C ARG A 471 -7.88 -2.48 -36.79
N TYR A 472 -8.87 -2.70 -35.92
CA TYR A 472 -10.26 -2.82 -36.36
C TYR A 472 -10.81 -1.47 -36.83
N PRO A 473 -11.79 -1.46 -37.75
CA PRO A 473 -12.51 -0.25 -38.15
C PRO A 473 -13.12 0.44 -36.92
N HIS A 474 -13.09 1.78 -36.94
CA HIS A 474 -13.71 2.56 -35.87
C HIS A 474 -15.23 2.62 -36.08
N GLU A 475 -15.99 2.17 -35.09
CA GLU A 475 -17.44 2.33 -35.06
C GLU A 475 -17.82 3.12 -33.79
N ARG A 476 -18.78 4.05 -33.93
CA ARG A 476 -19.23 4.89 -32.83
C ARG A 476 -20.30 4.18 -32.02
N VAL A 477 -20.08 4.02 -30.71
CA VAL A 477 -21.11 3.58 -29.78
C VAL A 477 -21.75 4.81 -29.14
N ARG A 478 -23.07 4.80 -29.00
CA ARG A 478 -23.79 5.87 -28.29
C ARG A 478 -23.51 5.69 -26.79
N ILE A 479 -22.90 6.70 -26.19
CA ILE A 479 -22.68 6.78 -24.75
C ILE A 479 -23.68 7.80 -24.23
N GLY A 480 -24.51 7.43 -23.23
CA GLY A 480 -25.57 8.25 -22.65
C GLY A 480 -25.08 9.51 -21.93
#